data_5edfec258968a25005a684a990f12157
#
_entry.id   5edfec258968a25005a684a990f12157
#
_cell.length_a   1.000
_cell.length_b   1.000
_cell.length_c   1.000
_cell.angle_alpha   90.00
_cell.angle_beta   90.00
_cell.angle_gamma   90.00
#
_symmetry.space_group_name_H-M   'P 1'
#
loop_
_entity.id
_entity.type
_entity.pdbx_description
1 polymer ?
#
loop_
_entity_poly.entity_id
_entity_poly.type
_entity_poly.pdbx_seq_one_letter_code
_entity_poly.pdbx_strand_id
1 'polypeptide(L)'
;MRSPITVWSMCQALMKCHQINRPFLLLHWKVTSYGWSKTVRYHYKEVLKMEKTYSSWMTWENPSKQREYLQETQLLDQDGTLLTSGWAKKNVFKYDRDRVKHVMRRKEWDFYQISDGDLMLQISFANISLGGYASAVLVDLKQGKTLFSDMAPFVGGKDRYILPAKGDVPNFVSFRVGKALFEVNTGIERRHIRYQNGTVECNIDMEIPTGLENITTVLPFHGYPDRYFMTTKQNCMPCEGIVLANGDEWTFSKDNSFCILDWGRVCTPYSLVWYWGNGSGWLEDGTGKKHLFGFEITWGIGDESNATETCVFYDGKAHKIGAVDVETFPKPDRYMKPWKFVSEDGRFNLTMTPFYDHHSDLNVYVMRMHSHQVHGLWNGTVTLDSGKVLEIKDFYAFCEYVENRW
;
A
#
# COMPACT_ATOMS: atom_id res chain seq x y z
N MET A 1 31.27 10.31 -1.49
CA MET A 1 30.29 9.64 -2.35
C MET A 1 30.26 8.17 -1.91
N ARG A 2 29.33 7.82 -1.03
CA ARG A 2 29.04 6.42 -0.67
C ARG A 2 27.67 6.12 -1.26
N SER A 3 27.62 5.10 -2.12
CA SER A 3 26.41 4.61 -2.77
C SER A 3 25.37 4.13 -1.74
N PRO A 4 24.07 4.19 -2.04
CA PRO A 4 23.02 3.79 -1.13
C PRO A 4 23.18 2.31 -0.76
N ILE A 5 23.04 2.01 0.54
CA ILE A 5 22.93 0.64 1.06
C ILE A 5 21.54 0.15 0.64
N THR A 6 21.49 -0.32 -0.57
CA THR A 6 20.34 -0.95 -1.17
C THR A 6 20.17 -2.37 -0.59
N VAL A 7 19.00 -2.88 -0.65
CA VAL A 7 18.47 -4.25 -0.50
C VAL A 7 19.50 -5.41 -0.64
N TRP A 8 20.73 -5.12 -1.04
CA TRP A 8 21.88 -6.02 -1.10
C TRP A 8 22.20 -6.68 0.24
N SER A 9 21.95 -5.99 1.36
CA SER A 9 22.13 -6.54 2.72
C SER A 9 21.12 -7.62 3.07
N MET A 10 19.91 -7.58 2.50
CA MET A 10 18.92 -8.63 2.69
C MET A 10 19.32 -9.94 1.98
N CYS A 11 19.94 -9.81 0.81
CA CYS A 11 20.48 -10.96 0.07
C CYS A 11 21.67 -11.60 0.75
N GLN A 12 22.58 -10.83 1.36
CA GLN A 12 23.72 -11.37 2.09
C GLN A 12 23.31 -12.11 3.37
N ALA A 13 22.27 -11.66 4.06
CA ALA A 13 21.73 -12.36 5.24
C ALA A 13 21.08 -13.70 4.85
N LEU A 14 20.39 -13.76 3.71
CA LEU A 14 19.79 -14.99 3.18
C LEU A 14 20.84 -15.98 2.66
N MET A 15 21.95 -15.49 2.09
CA MET A 15 23.01 -16.37 1.57
C MET A 15 23.90 -16.98 2.69
N LYS A 16 24.04 -16.34 3.84
CA LYS A 16 24.81 -16.89 4.97
C LYS A 16 24.14 -18.06 5.69
N CYS A 17 22.84 -18.29 5.52
CA CYS A 17 22.12 -19.41 6.12
C CYS A 17 22.14 -20.71 5.32
N HIS A 18 22.78 -20.77 4.15
CA HIS A 18 22.78 -21.94 3.27
C HIS A 18 24.13 -22.66 3.17
N GLN A 19 24.92 -22.70 4.22
CA GLN A 19 26.01 -23.69 4.32
C GLN A 19 25.50 -24.98 4.97
N ILE A 20 24.70 -25.75 4.23
CA ILE A 20 24.49 -27.18 4.48
C ILE A 20 24.75 -27.91 3.17
N ASN A 21 25.82 -28.73 3.21
CA ASN A 21 26.31 -29.59 2.13
C ASN A 21 25.23 -30.51 1.57
N ARG A 22 24.86 -30.35 0.31
CA ARG A 22 24.50 -31.41 -0.64
C ARG A 22 24.65 -30.90 -2.08
N PRO A 23 25.11 -31.75 -3.02
CA PRO A 23 25.44 -31.31 -4.39
C PRO A 23 24.17 -31.12 -5.21
N PHE A 24 23.95 -29.92 -5.70
CA PHE A 24 22.93 -29.64 -6.72
C PHE A 24 23.52 -29.77 -8.10
N LEU A 25 22.82 -30.52 -8.94
CA LEU A 25 23.09 -30.66 -10.37
C LEU A 25 23.19 -29.28 -11.03
N LEU A 26 24.36 -28.99 -11.61
CA LEU A 26 24.60 -27.87 -12.50
C LEU A 26 23.93 -28.13 -13.84
N LEU A 27 22.77 -27.56 -14.07
CA LEU A 27 22.21 -27.44 -15.41
C LEU A 27 22.82 -26.20 -16.07
N HIS A 28 23.75 -26.47 -16.99
CA HIS A 28 24.34 -25.45 -17.85
C HIS A 28 23.29 -24.94 -18.83
N TRP A 29 22.91 -23.67 -18.70
CA TRP A 29 22.17 -22.97 -19.74
C TRP A 29 23.13 -22.10 -20.54
N LYS A 30 23.32 -22.47 -21.81
CA LYS A 30 23.98 -21.59 -22.78
C LYS A 30 23.07 -20.40 -23.08
N VAL A 31 23.56 -19.21 -22.79
CA VAL A 31 22.95 -17.97 -23.28
C VAL A 31 23.31 -17.82 -24.74
N THR A 32 22.38 -18.06 -25.62
CA THR A 32 22.48 -17.63 -27.02
C THR A 32 21.72 -16.31 -27.16
N SER A 33 22.41 -15.32 -27.65
CA SER A 33 21.85 -14.05 -28.11
C SER A 33 20.79 -14.33 -29.19
N TYR A 34 19.63 -13.73 -29.03
CA TYR A 34 18.41 -13.70 -29.84
C TYR A 34 17.23 -14.51 -29.30
N GLY A 35 16.26 -13.75 -28.82
CA GLY A 35 14.90 -14.22 -28.63
C GLY A 35 14.48 -14.38 -27.18
N TRP A 36 13.48 -13.60 -26.79
CA TRP A 36 12.74 -13.77 -25.56
C TRP A 36 12.28 -15.23 -25.42
N SER A 37 12.61 -15.89 -24.30
CA SER A 37 12.18 -17.26 -24.06
C SER A 37 10.64 -17.36 -24.13
N LYS A 38 10.11 -18.52 -24.59
CA LYS A 38 8.65 -18.76 -24.64
C LYS A 38 7.98 -18.47 -23.29
N THR A 39 8.67 -18.69 -22.19
CA THR A 39 8.19 -18.45 -20.81
C THR A 39 7.98 -16.96 -20.50
N VAL A 40 8.89 -16.09 -20.95
CA VAL A 40 8.76 -14.65 -20.76
C VAL A 40 7.65 -14.09 -21.66
N ARG A 41 7.51 -14.63 -22.89
CA ARG A 41 6.39 -14.27 -23.77
C ARG A 41 5.04 -14.77 -23.25
N TYR A 42 5.00 -15.90 -22.55
CA TYR A 42 3.78 -16.42 -21.94
C TYR A 42 3.35 -15.57 -20.77
N HIS A 43 4.28 -15.18 -19.89
CA HIS A 43 4.02 -14.29 -18.75
C HIS A 43 3.64 -12.88 -19.20
N TYR A 44 4.33 -12.32 -20.17
CA TYR A 44 3.97 -11.02 -20.73
C TYR A 44 2.59 -11.03 -21.44
N LYS A 45 2.26 -12.14 -22.10
CA LYS A 45 0.91 -12.34 -22.67
C LYS A 45 -0.15 -12.57 -21.59
N GLU A 46 0.19 -13.20 -20.46
CA GLU A 46 -0.74 -13.33 -19.33
C GLU A 46 -0.92 -11.99 -18.60
N VAL A 47 0.13 -11.21 -18.40
CA VAL A 47 0.03 -9.84 -17.85
C VAL A 47 -0.78 -8.96 -18.80
N LEU A 48 -0.53 -9.00 -20.12
CA LEU A 48 -1.36 -8.28 -21.10
C LEU A 48 -2.78 -8.85 -21.21
N LYS A 49 -2.98 -10.13 -20.93
CA LYS A 49 -4.30 -10.75 -20.86
C LYS A 49 -4.99 -10.42 -19.53
N MET A 50 -4.25 -10.26 -18.44
CA MET A 50 -4.73 -9.70 -17.19
C MET A 50 -5.09 -8.22 -17.37
N GLU A 51 -4.25 -7.37 -17.97
CA GLU A 51 -4.58 -5.98 -18.31
C GLU A 51 -5.84 -5.87 -19.16
N LYS A 52 -6.01 -6.73 -20.17
CA LYS A 52 -7.27 -6.83 -20.93
C LYS A 52 -8.42 -7.44 -20.14
N THR A 53 -8.14 -8.33 -19.20
CA THR A 53 -9.16 -8.98 -18.37
C THR A 53 -9.62 -8.05 -17.27
N TYR A 54 -8.75 -7.21 -16.70
CA TYR A 54 -9.16 -6.20 -15.71
C TYR A 54 -10.07 -5.14 -16.31
N SER A 55 -9.79 -4.63 -17.48
CA SER A 55 -10.73 -3.74 -18.19
C SER A 55 -12.00 -4.42 -18.70
N SER A 56 -12.01 -5.74 -18.86
CA SER A 56 -13.19 -6.52 -19.30
C SER A 56 -13.92 -7.23 -18.17
N TRP A 57 -13.30 -7.35 -17.00
CA TRP A 57 -13.88 -7.91 -15.77
C TRP A 57 -14.69 -6.91 -14.99
N MET A 58 -14.26 -5.70 -15.07
CA MET A 58 -14.97 -4.56 -14.53
C MET A 58 -16.23 -4.35 -15.37
N THR A 59 -17.08 -5.35 -15.44
CA THR A 59 -18.48 -5.10 -15.74
C THR A 59 -19.02 -4.39 -14.53
N TRP A 60 -18.78 -3.10 -14.47
CA TRP A 60 -19.24 -2.15 -13.49
C TRP A 60 -20.76 -2.14 -13.44
N GLU A 61 -21.30 -3.27 -13.03
CA GLU A 61 -22.68 -3.33 -12.73
C GLU A 61 -22.92 -2.63 -11.40
N ASN A 62 -23.07 -1.31 -11.46
CA ASN A 62 -23.61 -0.49 -10.40
C ASN A 62 -22.90 -0.61 -9.03
N PRO A 63 -22.17 0.41 -8.52
CA PRO A 63 -21.51 0.42 -7.21
C PRO A 63 -22.44 0.07 -6.05
N SER A 64 -23.77 0.23 -6.22
CA SER A 64 -24.78 -0.27 -5.28
C SER A 64 -24.78 -1.79 -5.09
N LYS A 65 -24.09 -2.56 -5.93
CA LYS A 65 -23.93 -4.02 -5.78
C LYS A 65 -22.70 -4.42 -4.99
N GLN A 66 -21.79 -3.51 -4.67
CA GLN A 66 -20.65 -3.83 -3.80
C GLN A 66 -21.16 -4.23 -2.41
N ARG A 67 -20.64 -5.35 -1.91
CA ARG A 67 -21.13 -5.95 -0.67
C ARG A 67 -20.55 -5.27 0.56
N GLU A 68 -21.37 -4.49 1.26
CA GLU A 68 -21.00 -3.85 2.52
C GLU A 68 -21.29 -4.76 3.71
N TYR A 69 -20.35 -4.78 4.67
CA TYR A 69 -20.49 -5.46 5.95
C TYR A 69 -20.59 -4.45 7.09
N LEU A 70 -21.67 -4.53 7.87
CA LEU A 70 -21.93 -3.63 8.99
C LEU A 70 -21.59 -4.24 10.35
N GLN A 71 -21.41 -5.57 10.39
CA GLN A 71 -21.21 -6.33 11.62
C GLN A 71 -19.99 -7.22 11.53
N GLU A 72 -19.43 -7.57 12.68
CA GLU A 72 -18.31 -8.50 12.76
C GLU A 72 -18.62 -9.82 12.03
N THR A 73 -17.72 -10.17 11.13
CA THR A 73 -17.87 -11.31 10.23
C THR A 73 -16.59 -12.14 10.22
N GLN A 74 -16.75 -13.47 10.25
CA GLN A 74 -15.63 -14.39 10.20
C GLN A 74 -14.97 -14.34 8.81
N LEU A 75 -13.65 -14.15 8.77
CA LEU A 75 -12.88 -14.08 7.52
C LEU A 75 -12.65 -15.47 6.92
N LEU A 76 -12.14 -16.39 7.73
CA LEU A 76 -11.76 -17.75 7.31
C LEU A 76 -12.52 -18.80 8.13
N ASP A 77 -12.86 -19.94 7.52
CA ASP A 77 -13.32 -21.11 8.22
C ASP A 77 -12.20 -21.83 8.99
N GLN A 78 -12.49 -22.98 9.58
CA GLN A 78 -11.52 -23.79 10.33
C GLN A 78 -10.43 -24.38 9.42
N ASP A 79 -10.74 -24.57 8.14
CA ASP A 79 -9.84 -25.12 7.13
C ASP A 79 -9.06 -24.03 6.38
N GLY A 80 -9.21 -22.75 6.76
CA GLY A 80 -8.53 -21.61 6.15
C GLY A 80 -9.12 -21.18 4.81
N THR A 81 -10.34 -21.64 4.48
CA THR A 81 -11.07 -21.20 3.30
C THR A 81 -11.69 -19.82 3.55
N LEU A 82 -11.64 -18.93 2.57
CA LEU A 82 -12.24 -17.61 2.66
C LEU A 82 -13.76 -17.70 2.66
N LEU A 83 -14.39 -17.16 3.72
CA LEU A 83 -15.84 -17.12 3.89
C LEU A 83 -16.47 -15.81 3.40
N THR A 84 -15.67 -14.76 3.28
CA THR A 84 -16.18 -13.39 3.16
C THR A 84 -15.42 -12.64 2.09
N SER A 85 -16.16 -11.91 1.25
CA SER A 85 -15.66 -10.98 0.25
C SER A 85 -16.55 -9.76 0.22
N GLY A 86 -15.98 -8.56 0.30
CA GLY A 86 -16.73 -7.32 0.38
C GLY A 86 -15.93 -6.21 1.06
N TRP A 87 -16.61 -5.17 1.54
CA TRP A 87 -16.00 -4.00 2.14
C TRP A 87 -16.75 -3.54 3.41
N ALA A 88 -16.11 -2.68 4.19
CA ALA A 88 -16.69 -2.05 5.37
C ALA A 88 -16.02 -0.69 5.66
N LYS A 89 -16.74 0.22 6.34
CA LYS A 89 -16.23 1.53 6.79
C LYS A 89 -15.36 1.48 8.05
N LYS A 90 -15.13 0.29 8.58
CA LYS A 90 -14.22 -0.05 9.69
C LYS A 90 -13.87 -1.53 9.59
N ASN A 91 -12.79 -1.96 10.23
CA ASN A 91 -12.42 -3.37 10.18
C ASN A 91 -13.36 -4.25 11.03
N VAL A 92 -14.35 -4.86 10.37
CA VAL A 92 -15.31 -5.81 10.97
C VAL A 92 -14.93 -7.26 10.69
N PHE A 93 -13.90 -7.53 9.92
CA PHE A 93 -13.50 -8.89 9.54
C PHE A 93 -12.61 -9.49 10.61
N LYS A 94 -13.01 -10.67 11.13
CA LYS A 94 -12.25 -11.40 12.15
C LYS A 94 -11.09 -12.14 11.51
N TYR A 95 -9.93 -11.50 11.50
CA TYR A 95 -8.69 -12.13 11.10
C TYR A 95 -8.18 -13.05 12.21
N ASP A 96 -7.96 -14.30 11.84
CA ASP A 96 -7.28 -15.29 12.68
C ASP A 96 -6.05 -15.79 11.94
N ARG A 97 -4.89 -15.39 12.42
CA ARG A 97 -3.59 -15.68 11.83
C ARG A 97 -3.31 -17.19 11.76
N ASP A 98 -3.80 -17.95 12.73
CA ASP A 98 -3.54 -19.38 12.84
C ASP A 98 -4.37 -20.20 11.86
N ARG A 99 -5.48 -19.62 11.33
CA ARG A 99 -6.28 -20.23 10.28
C ARG A 99 -5.70 -20.05 8.87
N VAL A 100 -4.65 -19.25 8.70
CA VAL A 100 -4.04 -19.05 7.38
C VAL A 100 -3.27 -20.29 6.97
N LYS A 101 -3.83 -21.08 6.05
CA LYS A 101 -3.33 -22.39 5.61
C LYS A 101 -1.95 -22.34 4.98
N HIS A 102 -1.71 -21.33 4.14
CA HIS A 102 -0.45 -21.18 3.44
C HIS A 102 0.46 -20.16 4.11
N VAL A 103 1.02 -20.53 5.24
CA VAL A 103 1.84 -19.64 6.07
C VAL A 103 2.93 -18.92 5.27
N MET A 104 3.57 -19.61 4.31
CA MET A 104 4.61 -19.00 3.48
C MET A 104 4.08 -17.98 2.46
N ARG A 105 2.77 -17.91 2.29
CA ARG A 105 2.06 -16.94 1.45
C ARG A 105 1.40 -15.84 2.27
N ARG A 106 1.41 -15.97 3.58
CA ARG A 106 0.91 -14.94 4.47
C ARG A 106 1.88 -13.75 4.48
N LYS A 107 1.32 -12.57 4.27
CA LYS A 107 2.01 -11.29 4.36
C LYS A 107 1.21 -10.39 5.29
N GLU A 108 1.90 -9.75 6.19
CA GLU A 108 1.32 -8.83 7.18
C GLU A 108 2.15 -7.57 7.19
N TRP A 109 1.51 -6.40 7.11
CA TRP A 109 2.20 -5.11 7.19
C TRP A 109 1.36 -4.04 7.85
N ASP A 110 2.05 -3.09 8.43
CA ASP A 110 1.56 -1.78 8.79
C ASP A 110 2.47 -0.77 8.10
N PHE A 111 1.93 -0.06 7.12
CA PHE A 111 2.64 0.96 6.35
C PHE A 111 2.00 2.32 6.62
N TYR A 112 2.84 3.26 7.02
CA TYR A 112 2.45 4.64 7.28
C TYR A 112 3.16 5.54 6.28
N GLN A 113 2.41 6.41 5.62
CA GLN A 113 2.98 7.48 4.81
C GLN A 113 2.50 8.82 5.34
N ILE A 114 3.44 9.66 5.67
CA ILE A 114 3.26 11.03 6.15
C ILE A 114 3.74 11.98 5.06
N SER A 115 2.94 12.99 4.71
CA SER A 115 3.38 13.99 3.75
C SER A 115 2.71 15.34 3.99
N ASP A 116 3.44 16.41 3.67
CA ASP A 116 2.95 17.79 3.57
C ASP A 116 2.91 18.30 2.12
N GLY A 117 3.18 17.42 1.15
CA GLY A 117 3.28 17.75 -0.27
C GLY A 117 4.69 18.13 -0.73
N ASP A 118 5.58 18.50 0.19
CA ASP A 118 7.00 18.81 -0.06
C ASP A 118 7.92 17.67 0.38
N LEU A 119 7.61 17.10 1.54
CA LEU A 119 8.29 15.95 2.12
C LEU A 119 7.35 14.75 2.18
N MET A 120 7.92 13.56 2.03
CA MET A 120 7.24 12.29 2.24
C MET A 120 8.08 11.39 3.14
N LEU A 121 7.54 11.03 4.30
CA LEU A 121 8.10 10.03 5.19
C LEU A 121 7.27 8.75 5.12
N GLN A 122 7.93 7.63 4.85
CA GLN A 122 7.32 6.30 4.93
C GLN A 122 7.95 5.54 6.09
N ILE A 123 7.13 5.03 7.00
CA ILE A 123 7.55 4.14 8.08
C ILE A 123 6.77 2.85 7.94
N SER A 124 7.45 1.71 7.90
CA SER A 124 6.76 0.44 7.74
C SER A 124 7.36 -0.70 8.55
N PHE A 125 6.50 -1.62 8.92
CA PHE A 125 6.85 -2.94 9.40
C PHE A 125 6.15 -3.99 8.55
N ALA A 126 6.92 -4.91 7.97
CA ALA A 126 6.38 -6.00 7.16
C ALA A 126 6.91 -7.34 7.63
N ASN A 127 5.99 -8.30 7.82
CA ASN A 127 6.27 -9.70 8.10
C ASN A 127 5.76 -10.55 6.93
N ILE A 128 6.68 -11.08 6.14
CA ILE A 128 6.34 -11.90 4.96
C ILE A 128 6.53 -13.41 5.22
N SER A 129 6.47 -13.83 6.47
CA SER A 129 6.65 -15.18 6.99
C SER A 129 8.06 -15.76 6.86
N LEU A 130 8.70 -15.68 5.69
CA LEU A 130 10.10 -16.05 5.47
C LEU A 130 11.07 -15.09 6.17
N GLY A 131 10.66 -13.88 6.35
CA GLY A 131 11.40 -12.78 6.95
C GLY A 131 10.56 -11.52 6.93
N GLY A 132 11.21 -10.38 6.95
CA GLY A 132 10.54 -9.09 6.90
C GLY A 132 11.52 -7.97 7.24
N TYR A 133 10.96 -6.81 7.56
CA TYR A 133 11.75 -5.63 7.88
C TYR A 133 10.96 -4.61 8.69
N ALA A 134 11.71 -3.76 9.40
CA ALA A 134 11.26 -2.44 9.83
C ALA A 134 12.02 -1.39 9.01
N SER A 135 11.38 -0.35 8.54
CA SER A 135 12.04 0.67 7.71
C SER A 135 11.48 2.07 7.92
N ALA A 136 12.33 3.06 7.60
CA ALA A 136 11.96 4.46 7.44
C ALA A 136 12.67 5.06 6.22
N VAL A 137 11.92 5.80 5.42
CA VAL A 137 12.43 6.48 4.22
C VAL A 137 11.88 7.90 4.19
N LEU A 138 12.75 8.90 4.02
CA LEU A 138 12.36 10.30 3.84
C LEU A 138 12.78 10.77 2.45
N VAL A 139 11.85 11.38 1.74
CA VAL A 139 12.02 11.88 0.38
C VAL A 139 11.65 13.36 0.34
N ASP A 140 12.50 14.17 -0.27
CA ASP A 140 12.18 15.52 -0.73
C ASP A 140 11.50 15.39 -2.11
N LEU A 141 10.20 15.63 -2.13
CA LEU A 141 9.37 15.50 -3.33
C LEU A 141 9.65 16.60 -4.35
N LYS A 142 10.00 17.82 -3.89
CA LYS A 142 10.31 18.94 -4.77
C LYS A 142 11.62 18.73 -5.53
N GLN A 143 12.61 18.14 -4.87
CA GLN A 143 13.90 17.84 -5.48
C GLN A 143 13.94 16.46 -6.13
N GLY A 144 12.94 15.61 -5.89
CA GLY A 144 12.93 14.21 -6.31
C GLY A 144 14.09 13.42 -5.71
N LYS A 145 14.38 13.63 -4.42
CA LYS A 145 15.59 13.13 -3.78
C LYS A 145 15.27 12.38 -2.49
N THR A 146 15.73 11.15 -2.37
CA THR A 146 15.75 10.44 -1.09
C THR A 146 16.77 11.08 -0.15
N LEU A 147 16.30 11.62 0.97
CA LEU A 147 17.13 12.26 2.00
C LEU A 147 17.80 11.21 2.88
N PHE A 148 17.05 10.21 3.31
CA PHE A 148 17.59 8.98 3.88
C PHE A 148 16.72 7.78 3.57
N SER A 149 17.31 6.60 3.63
CA SER A 149 16.62 5.31 3.57
C SER A 149 17.27 4.37 4.56
N ASP A 150 16.51 3.91 5.54
CA ASP A 150 16.97 2.99 6.58
C ASP A 150 16.07 1.75 6.63
N MET A 151 16.70 0.58 6.78
CA MET A 151 15.99 -0.69 6.84
C MET A 151 16.70 -1.67 7.77
N ALA A 152 15.95 -2.27 8.67
CA ALA A 152 16.37 -3.36 9.53
C ALA A 152 15.67 -4.66 9.11
N PRO A 153 16.31 -5.54 8.31
CA PRO A 153 15.73 -6.81 7.88
C PRO A 153 15.85 -7.88 8.97
N PHE A 154 14.94 -8.86 8.93
CA PHE A 154 15.02 -10.08 9.71
C PHE A 154 14.66 -11.31 8.88
N VAL A 155 15.12 -12.49 9.34
CA VAL A 155 14.82 -13.78 8.73
C VAL A 155 13.95 -14.59 9.69
N GLY A 156 12.98 -15.36 9.16
CA GLY A 156 12.09 -16.19 9.96
C GLY A 156 11.04 -15.37 10.71
N GLY A 157 9.99 -14.95 10.01
CA GLY A 157 8.89 -14.17 10.57
C GLY A 157 7.64 -14.98 10.93
N LYS A 158 7.63 -16.27 10.62
CA LYS A 158 6.46 -17.14 10.77
C LYS A 158 5.84 -17.09 12.18
N ASP A 159 6.65 -17.14 13.22
CA ASP A 159 6.21 -17.20 14.62
C ASP A 159 6.77 -16.01 15.44
N ARG A 160 7.23 -14.96 14.77
CA ARG A 160 7.82 -13.76 15.37
C ARG A 160 7.12 -12.51 14.87
N TYR A 161 7.21 -11.44 15.65
CA TYR A 161 6.69 -10.14 15.25
C TYR A 161 5.24 -10.20 14.78
N ILE A 162 4.36 -10.69 15.67
CA ILE A 162 2.94 -10.85 15.39
C ILE A 162 2.29 -9.47 15.45
N LEU A 163 1.82 -9.00 14.30
CA LEU A 163 1.10 -7.75 14.19
C LEU A 163 -0.37 -7.90 14.64
N PRO A 164 -1.01 -6.83 15.15
CA PRO A 164 -2.41 -6.85 15.61
C PRO A 164 -3.36 -7.29 14.49
N ALA A 165 -4.43 -7.99 14.88
CA ALA A 165 -5.46 -8.46 13.95
C ALA A 165 -6.32 -7.33 13.35
N LYS A 166 -6.26 -6.13 13.91
CA LYS A 166 -6.92 -4.90 13.44
C LYS A 166 -6.00 -3.71 13.63
N GLY A 167 -6.00 -2.78 12.68
CA GLY A 167 -5.19 -1.57 12.73
C GLY A 167 -5.95 -0.32 13.19
N ASP A 168 -7.27 -0.39 13.27
CA ASP A 168 -8.17 0.72 13.55
C ASP A 168 -8.79 0.69 14.96
N VAL A 169 -8.24 -0.11 15.86
CA VAL A 169 -8.64 -0.21 17.26
C VAL A 169 -7.44 0.05 18.19
N PRO A 170 -7.68 0.45 19.46
CA PRO A 170 -6.59 0.65 20.40
C PRO A 170 -5.70 -0.58 20.54
N ASN A 171 -4.41 -0.38 20.34
CA ASN A 171 -3.38 -1.43 20.47
C ASN A 171 -2.00 -0.79 20.67
N PHE A 172 -1.05 -1.63 21.10
CA PHE A 172 0.35 -1.25 21.20
C PHE A 172 1.23 -2.29 20.54
N VAL A 173 2.10 -1.84 19.66
CA VAL A 173 3.12 -2.64 18.98
C VAL A 173 4.49 -2.11 19.35
N SER A 174 5.40 -2.99 19.76
CA SER A 174 6.80 -2.65 19.97
C SER A 174 7.67 -3.81 19.51
N PHE A 175 8.43 -3.61 18.45
CA PHE A 175 9.31 -4.61 17.88
C PHE A 175 10.75 -4.10 17.81
N ARG A 176 11.69 -4.96 18.26
CA ARG A 176 13.12 -4.74 18.04
C ARG A 176 13.66 -5.70 16.99
N VAL A 177 14.20 -5.11 15.92
CA VAL A 177 14.83 -5.83 14.81
C VAL A 177 16.31 -5.44 14.78
N GLY A 178 17.17 -6.27 15.38
CA GLY A 178 18.56 -5.88 15.63
C GLY A 178 18.63 -4.67 16.57
N LYS A 179 19.16 -3.55 16.06
CA LYS A 179 19.20 -2.27 16.79
C LYS A 179 17.99 -1.39 16.53
N ALA A 180 17.22 -1.68 15.48
CA ALA A 180 16.06 -0.89 15.13
C ALA A 180 14.90 -1.14 16.10
N LEU A 181 14.20 -0.07 16.45
CA LEU A 181 12.94 -0.06 17.18
C LEU A 181 11.84 0.42 16.24
N PHE A 182 10.74 -0.31 16.22
CA PHE A 182 9.48 0.09 15.61
C PHE A 182 8.39 0.01 16.66
N GLU A 183 7.75 1.13 16.96
CA GLU A 183 6.68 1.21 17.94
C GLU A 183 5.49 1.96 17.38
N VAL A 184 4.29 1.44 17.64
CA VAL A 184 3.03 2.10 17.34
C VAL A 184 2.13 1.98 18.56
N ASN A 185 1.65 3.11 19.04
CA ASN A 185 0.62 3.22 20.06
C ASN A 185 -0.65 3.80 19.43
N THR A 186 -1.65 2.95 19.22
CA THR A 186 -2.95 3.35 18.67
C THR A 186 -3.94 3.53 19.81
N GLY A 187 -4.45 4.74 19.97
CA GLY A 187 -5.58 5.07 20.83
C GLY A 187 -6.88 5.27 20.03
N ILE A 188 -7.87 5.87 20.67
CA ILE A 188 -9.18 6.19 20.03
C ILE A 188 -9.05 7.45 19.17
N GLU A 189 -8.40 8.50 19.69
CA GLU A 189 -8.33 9.82 19.07
C GLU A 189 -6.91 10.18 18.60
N ARG A 190 -5.93 9.36 18.94
CA ARG A 190 -4.52 9.60 18.62
C ARG A 190 -3.82 8.31 18.29
N ARG A 191 -2.82 8.43 17.42
CA ARG A 191 -1.83 7.39 17.15
C ARG A 191 -0.45 8.01 17.20
N HIS A 192 0.47 7.30 17.82
CA HIS A 192 1.88 7.68 17.87
C HIS A 192 2.72 6.59 17.21
N ILE A 193 3.63 6.97 16.32
CA ILE A 193 4.61 6.05 15.72
C ILE A 193 6.02 6.52 16.00
N ARG A 194 6.86 5.59 16.39
CA ARG A 194 8.29 5.80 16.57
C ARG A 194 9.09 4.77 15.77
N TYR A 195 10.04 5.27 14.99
CA TYR A 195 11.08 4.45 14.40
C TYR A 195 12.43 4.96 14.86
N GLN A 196 13.33 4.08 15.28
CA GLN A 196 14.68 4.46 15.67
C GLN A 196 15.68 3.39 15.23
N ASN A 197 16.76 3.79 14.54
CA ASN A 197 17.88 2.92 14.22
C ASN A 197 19.17 3.73 14.04
N GLY A 198 20.12 3.56 14.96
CA GLY A 198 21.36 4.32 14.94
C GLY A 198 21.13 5.84 15.06
N THR A 199 21.44 6.57 14.00
CA THR A 199 21.28 8.03 13.92
C THR A 199 19.94 8.46 13.32
N VAL A 200 19.08 7.52 12.93
CA VAL A 200 17.74 7.79 12.41
C VAL A 200 16.74 7.68 13.54
N GLU A 201 15.95 8.72 13.74
CA GLU A 201 14.82 8.73 14.67
C GLU A 201 13.64 9.47 14.03
N CYS A 202 12.49 8.80 14.00
CA CYS A 202 11.21 9.36 13.57
C CYS A 202 10.23 9.29 14.73
N ASN A 203 9.58 10.40 15.03
CA ASN A 203 8.63 10.55 16.12
C ASN A 203 7.44 11.34 15.60
N ILE A 204 6.32 10.66 15.33
CA ILE A 204 5.14 11.26 14.67
C ILE A 204 3.89 10.98 15.49
N ASP A 205 3.17 12.04 15.85
CA ASP A 205 1.85 12.02 16.43
C ASP A 205 0.78 12.29 15.37
N MET A 206 -0.28 11.50 15.37
CA MET A 206 -1.38 11.57 14.41
C MET A 206 -2.69 11.77 15.19
N GLU A 207 -3.50 12.70 14.75
CA GLU A 207 -4.88 12.83 15.23
C GLU A 207 -5.77 11.83 14.47
N ILE A 208 -6.64 11.13 15.19
CA ILE A 208 -7.73 10.34 14.63
C ILE A 208 -9.00 11.14 14.87
N PRO A 209 -9.50 11.90 13.88
CA PRO A 209 -10.70 12.70 14.05
C PRO A 209 -11.88 11.86 14.53
N THR A 210 -12.65 12.39 15.46
CA THR A 210 -13.80 11.68 16.03
C THR A 210 -14.78 11.24 14.94
N GLY A 211 -15.07 9.95 14.90
CA GLY A 211 -15.95 9.36 13.89
C GLY A 211 -15.34 9.21 12.51
N LEU A 212 -14.00 9.26 12.41
CA LEU A 212 -13.27 8.97 11.18
C LEU A 212 -13.59 7.56 10.70
N GLU A 213 -14.13 7.48 9.50
CA GLU A 213 -14.39 6.22 8.80
C GLU A 213 -13.15 5.83 7.96
N ASN A 214 -12.92 4.54 7.79
CA ASN A 214 -11.90 3.99 6.92
C ASN A 214 -12.54 3.16 5.80
N ILE A 215 -11.72 2.53 4.98
CA ILE A 215 -12.16 1.47 4.07
C ILE A 215 -11.39 0.19 4.38
N THR A 216 -12.11 -0.86 4.76
CA THR A 216 -11.56 -2.20 4.88
C THR A 216 -12.16 -3.08 3.80
N THR A 217 -11.31 -3.76 3.05
CA THR A 217 -11.73 -4.55 1.90
C THR A 217 -11.17 -5.95 1.98
N VAL A 218 -11.97 -6.93 1.56
CA VAL A 218 -11.59 -8.33 1.42
C VAL A 218 -11.84 -8.76 -0.03
N LEU A 219 -10.77 -9.03 -0.76
CA LEU A 219 -10.79 -9.49 -2.15
C LEU A 219 -10.27 -10.92 -2.24
N PRO A 220 -11.03 -11.85 -2.84
CA PRO A 220 -10.54 -13.20 -3.13
C PRO A 220 -9.59 -13.19 -4.33
N PHE A 221 -8.87 -14.27 -4.52
CA PHE A 221 -8.14 -14.52 -5.76
C PHE A 221 -8.80 -15.65 -6.54
N HIS A 222 -9.11 -15.40 -7.79
CA HIS A 222 -9.81 -16.36 -8.64
C HIS A 222 -9.05 -17.69 -8.74
N GLY A 223 -9.75 -18.81 -8.51
CA GLY A 223 -9.15 -20.14 -8.51
C GLY A 223 -8.40 -20.54 -7.23
N TYR A 224 -8.38 -19.67 -6.22
CA TYR A 224 -7.70 -19.92 -4.95
C TYR A 224 -8.65 -19.68 -3.76
N PRO A 225 -9.37 -20.70 -3.27
CA PRO A 225 -10.37 -20.52 -2.20
C PRO A 225 -9.78 -20.09 -0.85
N ASP A 226 -8.48 -20.26 -0.66
CA ASP A 226 -7.72 -19.97 0.55
C ASP A 226 -6.72 -18.81 0.39
N ARG A 227 -6.86 -18.03 -0.69
CA ARG A 227 -6.08 -16.82 -0.94
C ARG A 227 -7.00 -15.61 -0.90
N TYR A 228 -6.51 -14.57 -0.28
CA TYR A 228 -7.24 -13.32 -0.13
C TYR A 228 -6.31 -12.14 0.07
N PHE A 229 -6.84 -10.99 -0.24
CA PHE A 229 -6.24 -9.70 0.04
C PHE A 229 -7.17 -8.95 0.98
N MET A 230 -6.75 -8.74 2.23
CA MET A 230 -7.51 -7.96 3.19
C MET A 230 -6.67 -6.78 3.66
N THR A 231 -7.19 -5.59 3.45
CA THR A 231 -6.53 -4.34 3.85
C THR A 231 -7.51 -3.40 4.56
N THR A 232 -6.96 -2.55 5.40
CA THR A 232 -7.64 -1.38 5.95
C THR A 232 -6.84 -0.14 5.57
N LYS A 233 -7.48 0.78 4.87
CA LYS A 233 -6.93 2.09 4.51
C LYS A 233 -7.57 3.15 5.41
N GLN A 234 -6.76 3.79 6.23
CA GLN A 234 -7.20 4.89 7.07
C GLN A 234 -6.48 6.15 6.63
N ASN A 235 -7.25 7.05 6.04
CA ASN A 235 -6.77 8.29 5.46
C ASN A 235 -7.08 9.48 6.37
N CYS A 236 -6.60 10.65 5.99
CA CYS A 236 -7.01 11.93 6.57
C CYS A 236 -6.70 12.06 8.07
N MET A 237 -5.56 11.56 8.50
CA MET A 237 -5.07 11.77 9.86
C MET A 237 -4.09 12.95 9.88
N PRO A 238 -4.49 14.15 10.36
CA PRO A 238 -3.54 15.25 10.57
C PRO A 238 -2.42 14.81 11.50
N CYS A 239 -1.19 15.18 11.20
CA CYS A 239 -0.05 14.70 11.97
C CYS A 239 1.04 15.76 12.13
N GLU A 240 1.82 15.61 13.20
CA GLU A 240 2.97 16.44 13.50
C GLU A 240 4.12 15.58 14.05
N GLY A 241 5.32 16.06 13.92
CA GLY A 241 6.45 15.37 14.50
C GLY A 241 7.80 15.77 13.94
N ILE A 242 8.81 15.05 14.40
CA ILE A 242 10.22 15.33 14.11
C ILE A 242 10.87 14.09 13.54
N VAL A 243 11.71 14.31 12.55
CA VAL A 243 12.57 13.30 11.93
C VAL A 243 14.01 13.76 12.03
N LEU A 244 14.85 12.91 12.62
CA LEU A 244 16.29 13.14 12.73
C LEU A 244 17.02 12.07 11.91
N ALA A 245 18.00 12.46 11.11
CA ALA A 245 18.86 11.51 10.45
C ALA A 245 20.23 12.13 10.13
N ASN A 246 21.31 11.46 10.55
CA ASN A 246 22.69 11.86 10.24
C ASN A 246 23.07 13.29 10.64
N GLY A 247 22.37 13.88 11.61
CA GLY A 247 22.59 15.24 12.10
C GLY A 247 21.67 16.29 11.47
N ASP A 248 20.87 15.92 10.49
CA ASP A 248 19.83 16.76 9.91
C ASP A 248 18.49 16.55 10.63
N GLU A 249 17.64 17.57 10.62
CA GLU A 249 16.30 17.57 11.25
C GLU A 249 15.24 18.06 10.26
N TRP A 250 14.09 17.38 10.24
CA TRP A 250 12.89 17.77 9.50
C TRP A 250 11.68 17.71 10.42
N THR A 251 10.75 18.61 10.22
CA THR A 251 9.54 18.72 11.03
C THR A 251 8.29 18.62 10.15
N PHE A 252 7.27 17.97 10.66
CA PHE A 252 5.92 17.94 10.09
C PHE A 252 4.99 18.72 11.02
N SER A 253 4.06 19.48 10.45
CA SER A 253 3.06 20.25 11.18
C SER A 253 1.65 19.77 10.82
N LYS A 254 0.79 19.59 11.80
CA LYS A 254 -0.60 19.19 11.60
C LYS A 254 -1.44 20.17 10.77
N ASP A 255 -0.93 21.39 10.57
CA ASP A 255 -1.61 22.37 9.72
C ASP A 255 -1.62 22.00 8.24
N ASN A 256 -0.64 21.20 7.80
CA ASN A 256 -0.46 20.81 6.39
C ASN A 256 0.01 19.35 6.19
N SER A 257 0.32 18.62 7.25
CA SER A 257 0.83 17.26 7.15
C SER A 257 -0.24 16.24 7.49
N PHE A 258 -0.29 15.16 6.71
CA PHE A 258 -1.27 14.11 6.84
C PHE A 258 -0.61 12.74 6.79
N CYS A 259 -1.13 11.85 7.62
CA CYS A 259 -0.76 10.44 7.61
C CYS A 259 -1.87 9.59 7.00
N ILE A 260 -1.46 8.59 6.26
CA ILE A 260 -2.28 7.45 5.84
C ILE A 260 -1.72 6.18 6.47
N LEU A 261 -2.61 5.26 6.84
CA LEU A 261 -2.28 3.89 7.20
C LEU A 261 -2.77 2.96 6.10
N ASP A 262 -1.84 2.20 5.54
CA ASP A 262 -2.13 0.98 4.79
C ASP A 262 -1.78 -0.22 5.67
N TRP A 263 -2.81 -0.85 6.24
CA TRP A 263 -2.72 -2.05 7.04
C TRP A 263 -3.15 -3.25 6.19
N GLY A 264 -2.33 -4.30 6.14
CA GLY A 264 -2.64 -5.49 5.36
C GLY A 264 -2.40 -6.78 6.12
N ARG A 265 -3.34 -7.74 5.97
CA ARG A 265 -3.25 -9.13 6.45
C ARG A 265 -3.74 -10.03 5.34
N VAL A 266 -2.82 -10.55 4.57
CA VAL A 266 -3.13 -11.19 3.28
C VAL A 266 -2.54 -12.58 3.15
N CYS A 267 -3.13 -13.38 2.29
CA CYS A 267 -2.58 -14.64 1.82
C CYS A 267 -2.64 -14.64 0.29
N THR A 268 -1.51 -14.42 -0.37
CA THR A 268 -1.49 -14.06 -1.79
C THR A 268 -0.98 -15.18 -2.70
N PRO A 269 -1.33 -15.18 -3.98
CA PRO A 269 -0.60 -15.90 -5.02
C PRO A 269 0.88 -15.49 -5.09
N TYR A 270 1.67 -16.21 -5.88
CA TYR A 270 3.11 -15.94 -6.02
C TYR A 270 3.41 -14.64 -6.76
N SER A 271 2.58 -14.27 -7.72
CA SER A 271 2.76 -13.08 -8.55
C SER A 271 1.54 -12.18 -8.42
N LEU A 272 1.79 -10.90 -8.21
CA LEU A 272 0.77 -9.86 -8.08
C LEU A 272 1.16 -8.65 -8.91
N VAL A 273 0.15 -7.99 -9.44
CA VAL A 273 0.24 -6.67 -10.06
C VAL A 273 -0.89 -5.84 -9.51
N TRP A 274 -0.63 -4.57 -9.16
CA TRP A 274 -1.68 -3.66 -8.73
C TRP A 274 -1.34 -2.22 -9.03
N TYR A 275 -2.38 -1.42 -9.03
CA TYR A 275 -2.32 0.03 -8.95
C TYR A 275 -2.91 0.48 -7.62
N TRP A 276 -2.33 1.50 -7.04
CA TRP A 276 -2.81 2.10 -5.80
C TRP A 276 -2.58 3.59 -5.82
N GLY A 277 -3.66 4.37 -5.68
CA GLY A 277 -3.60 5.82 -5.55
C GLY A 277 -4.19 6.26 -4.24
N ASN A 278 -3.53 7.20 -3.58
CA ASN A 278 -3.94 7.70 -2.29
C ASN A 278 -3.54 9.16 -2.10
N GLY A 279 -4.41 9.91 -1.43
CA GLY A 279 -4.14 11.28 -1.02
C GLY A 279 -4.92 11.66 0.21
N SER A 280 -4.34 12.57 1.01
CA SER A 280 -4.99 13.16 2.19
C SER A 280 -4.53 14.61 2.34
N GLY A 281 -5.44 15.51 2.67
CA GLY A 281 -5.13 16.92 2.80
C GLY A 281 -6.32 17.78 3.19
N TRP A 282 -6.11 19.08 3.20
CA TRP A 282 -7.18 20.07 3.30
C TRP A 282 -7.68 20.43 1.90
N LEU A 283 -8.99 20.46 1.75
CA LEU A 283 -9.67 21.02 0.61
C LEU A 283 -10.39 22.31 1.07
N GLU A 284 -10.04 23.44 0.47
CA GLU A 284 -10.69 24.71 0.77
C GLU A 284 -11.91 24.90 -0.12
N ASP A 285 -13.04 25.21 0.46
CA ASP A 285 -14.26 25.53 -0.30
C ASP A 285 -14.27 27.01 -0.76
N GLY A 286 -15.25 27.37 -1.58
CA GLY A 286 -15.37 28.73 -2.11
C GLY A 286 -15.59 29.83 -1.06
N THR A 287 -15.74 29.48 0.23
CA THR A 287 -15.85 30.41 1.35
C THR A 287 -14.54 30.57 2.13
N GLY A 288 -13.51 29.81 1.77
CA GLY A 288 -12.24 29.76 2.51
C GLY A 288 -12.26 28.79 3.71
N LYS A 289 -13.33 28.01 3.87
CA LYS A 289 -13.39 26.97 4.91
C LYS A 289 -12.63 25.73 4.45
N LYS A 290 -11.75 25.25 5.32
CA LYS A 290 -11.01 24.00 5.10
C LYS A 290 -11.83 22.79 5.50
N HIS A 291 -11.84 21.80 4.65
CA HIS A 291 -12.47 20.51 4.82
C HIS A 291 -11.43 19.40 4.73
N LEU A 292 -11.54 18.42 5.58
CA LEU A 292 -10.69 17.25 5.54
C LEU A 292 -11.08 16.39 4.32
N PHE A 293 -10.14 16.20 3.39
CA PHE A 293 -10.38 15.47 2.14
C PHE A 293 -9.29 14.43 1.89
N GLY A 294 -9.69 13.33 1.31
CA GLY A 294 -8.77 12.31 0.81
C GLY A 294 -9.48 11.31 -0.09
N PHE A 295 -8.71 10.45 -0.68
CA PHE A 295 -9.22 9.35 -1.49
C PHE A 295 -8.31 8.13 -1.45
N GLU A 296 -8.89 7.02 -1.78
CA GLU A 296 -8.27 5.71 -1.94
C GLU A 296 -8.76 5.10 -3.24
N ILE A 297 -7.87 4.70 -4.12
CA ILE A 297 -8.18 3.98 -5.35
C ILE A 297 -7.21 2.83 -5.52
N THR A 298 -7.73 1.61 -5.66
CA THR A 298 -6.91 0.42 -5.90
C THR A 298 -7.60 -0.44 -6.94
N TRP A 299 -6.81 -0.99 -7.85
CA TRP A 299 -7.32 -1.97 -8.80
C TRP A 299 -6.21 -2.92 -9.24
N GLY A 300 -6.64 -4.09 -9.71
CA GLY A 300 -5.75 -5.09 -10.27
C GLY A 300 -5.25 -6.13 -9.29
N ILE A 301 -5.60 -6.10 -8.02
CA ILE A 301 -4.97 -6.98 -7.02
C ILE A 301 -5.73 -8.26 -6.71
N GLY A 302 -6.98 -8.37 -7.06
CA GLY A 302 -7.80 -9.57 -6.75
C GLY A 302 -9.06 -9.61 -7.58
N ASP A 303 -10.03 -10.40 -7.11
CA ASP A 303 -11.38 -10.42 -7.69
C ASP A 303 -12.20 -9.29 -7.05
N GLU A 304 -12.42 -8.24 -7.82
CA GLU A 304 -13.13 -7.03 -7.42
C GLU A 304 -14.65 -7.10 -7.67
N SER A 305 -15.20 -8.27 -8.01
CA SER A 305 -16.63 -8.44 -8.32
C SER A 305 -17.56 -8.06 -7.18
N ASN A 306 -17.14 -8.19 -5.92
CA ASN A 306 -17.93 -7.90 -4.73
C ASN A 306 -17.54 -6.59 -4.04
N ALA A 307 -16.35 -6.05 -4.30
CA ALA A 307 -15.88 -4.81 -3.71
C ALA A 307 -14.65 -4.28 -4.45
N THR A 308 -14.41 -2.99 -4.31
CA THR A 308 -13.14 -2.32 -4.61
C THR A 308 -12.68 -1.56 -3.38
N GLU A 309 -11.41 -1.16 -3.32
CA GLU A 309 -10.94 -0.24 -2.27
C GLU A 309 -11.25 1.23 -2.59
N THR A 310 -11.86 1.52 -3.74
CA THR A 310 -12.13 2.89 -4.18
C THR A 310 -13.10 3.61 -3.25
N CYS A 311 -12.63 4.69 -2.63
CA CYS A 311 -13.37 5.46 -1.63
C CYS A 311 -12.90 6.92 -1.62
N VAL A 312 -13.81 7.84 -1.37
CA VAL A 312 -13.50 9.24 -1.08
C VAL A 312 -13.83 9.53 0.38
N PHE A 313 -12.94 10.27 1.05
CA PHE A 313 -13.11 10.70 2.43
C PHE A 313 -13.37 12.20 2.45
N TYR A 314 -14.41 12.62 3.13
CA TYR A 314 -14.75 14.03 3.30
C TYR A 314 -15.28 14.28 4.71
N ASP A 315 -14.62 15.20 5.44
CA ASP A 315 -14.93 15.53 6.85
C ASP A 315 -15.14 14.26 7.72
N GLY A 316 -14.24 13.28 7.58
CA GLY A 316 -14.22 12.03 8.35
C GLY A 316 -15.22 10.98 7.88
N LYS A 317 -15.98 11.21 6.81
CA LYS A 317 -16.92 10.24 6.24
C LYS A 317 -16.38 9.60 4.97
N ALA A 318 -16.56 8.28 4.87
CA ALA A 318 -16.21 7.50 3.71
C ALA A 318 -17.38 7.43 2.72
N HIS A 319 -17.15 7.87 1.50
CA HIS A 319 -18.07 7.82 0.38
C HIS A 319 -17.60 6.75 -0.59
N LYS A 320 -18.27 5.61 -0.61
CA LYS A 320 -17.92 4.49 -1.48
C LYS A 320 -18.19 4.86 -2.93
N ILE A 321 -17.17 4.71 -3.76
CA ILE A 321 -17.21 5.03 -5.17
C ILE A 321 -17.17 3.72 -5.97
N GLY A 322 -17.67 3.75 -7.19
CA GLY A 322 -17.45 2.70 -8.17
C GLY A 322 -15.96 2.54 -8.46
N ALA A 323 -15.61 1.48 -9.15
CA ALA A 323 -14.23 1.30 -9.48
C ALA A 323 -13.73 2.37 -10.43
N VAL A 324 -12.46 2.63 -10.38
CA VAL A 324 -11.79 3.64 -11.19
C VAL A 324 -11.09 2.97 -12.35
N ASP A 325 -11.34 3.47 -13.57
CA ASP A 325 -10.53 3.13 -14.73
C ASP A 325 -9.52 4.24 -15.01
N VAL A 326 -8.36 3.85 -15.53
CA VAL A 326 -7.33 4.79 -15.97
C VAL A 326 -7.34 4.84 -17.48
N GLU A 327 -7.82 5.94 -18.06
CA GLU A 327 -7.86 6.10 -19.51
C GLU A 327 -6.47 6.07 -20.16
N THR A 328 -5.44 6.39 -19.38
CA THR A 328 -4.05 6.33 -19.83
C THR A 328 -3.26 5.40 -18.93
N PHE A 329 -3.13 4.13 -19.33
CA PHE A 329 -2.26 3.18 -18.61
C PHE A 329 -0.82 3.67 -18.65
N PRO A 330 -0.13 3.70 -17.49
CA PRO A 330 1.29 3.93 -17.48
C PRO A 330 1.98 2.79 -18.21
N LYS A 331 2.61 3.10 -19.31
CA LYS A 331 3.63 2.26 -19.91
C LYS A 331 4.98 2.76 -19.41
N PRO A 332 6.05 1.95 -19.46
CA PRO A 332 7.36 2.33 -18.93
C PRO A 332 7.85 3.72 -19.35
N ASP A 333 7.42 4.21 -20.52
CA ASP A 333 7.76 5.53 -21.06
C ASP A 333 6.74 6.63 -20.72
N ARG A 334 5.69 6.34 -19.93
CA ARG A 334 4.55 7.24 -19.70
C ARG A 334 4.28 7.59 -18.23
N TYR A 335 5.04 7.08 -17.28
CA TYR A 335 4.82 7.35 -15.86
C TYR A 335 4.78 8.85 -15.55
N MET A 336 5.59 9.66 -16.22
CA MET A 336 5.65 11.11 -16.05
C MET A 336 4.73 11.90 -17.01
N LYS A 337 3.75 11.26 -17.62
CA LYS A 337 2.68 11.94 -18.40
C LYS A 337 1.38 11.96 -17.61
N PRO A 338 0.44 12.84 -17.90
CA PRO A 338 -0.82 12.89 -17.18
C PRO A 338 -1.59 11.56 -17.21
N TRP A 339 -2.14 11.18 -16.06
CA TRP A 339 -2.99 10.02 -15.89
C TRP A 339 -4.41 10.49 -15.61
N LYS A 340 -5.37 10.04 -16.39
CA LYS A 340 -6.76 10.37 -16.20
C LYS A 340 -7.52 9.21 -15.59
N PHE A 341 -8.19 9.46 -14.49
CA PHE A 341 -8.94 8.50 -13.70
C PHE A 341 -10.42 8.83 -13.78
N VAL A 342 -11.23 7.85 -14.13
CA VAL A 342 -12.68 8.01 -14.20
C VAL A 342 -13.31 6.81 -13.48
N SER A 343 -14.23 7.08 -12.54
CA SER A 343 -15.01 6.00 -11.97
C SER A 343 -16.19 5.67 -12.88
N GLU A 344 -16.62 4.43 -12.84
CA GLU A 344 -17.74 3.91 -13.60
C GLU A 344 -19.05 4.68 -13.33
N ASP A 345 -19.27 5.06 -12.07
CA ASP A 345 -20.43 5.86 -11.66
C ASP A 345 -20.28 7.35 -11.97
N GLY A 346 -19.17 7.76 -12.60
CA GLY A 346 -18.87 9.14 -12.94
C GLY A 346 -18.61 10.06 -11.74
N ARG A 347 -18.56 9.53 -10.53
CA ARG A 347 -18.42 10.30 -9.30
C ARG A 347 -16.96 10.70 -8.98
N PHE A 348 -15.99 10.04 -9.57
CA PHE A 348 -14.57 10.36 -9.47
C PHE A 348 -14.02 10.63 -10.88
N ASN A 349 -13.64 11.86 -11.17
CA ASN A 349 -13.10 12.25 -12.45
C ASN A 349 -11.94 13.21 -12.23
N LEU A 350 -10.76 12.65 -12.04
CA LEU A 350 -9.55 13.40 -11.74
C LEU A 350 -8.44 13.09 -12.74
N THR A 351 -7.60 14.09 -12.98
CA THR A 351 -6.36 13.93 -13.75
C THR A 351 -5.18 14.26 -12.84
N MET A 352 -4.23 13.32 -12.75
CA MET A 352 -2.94 13.54 -12.10
C MET A 352 -1.94 14.06 -13.10
N THR A 353 -1.30 15.18 -12.78
CA THR A 353 -0.12 15.69 -13.50
C THR A 353 1.12 15.30 -12.69
N PRO A 354 1.90 14.29 -13.13
CA PRO A 354 3.07 13.82 -12.42
C PRO A 354 4.17 14.87 -12.33
N PHE A 355 4.89 14.88 -11.19
CA PHE A 355 6.11 15.67 -11.03
C PHE A 355 7.30 14.86 -10.52
N TYR A 356 7.08 13.68 -9.89
CA TYR A 356 8.13 12.81 -9.40
C TYR A 356 7.73 11.35 -9.46
N ASP A 357 8.65 10.48 -9.87
CA ASP A 357 8.50 9.02 -9.87
C ASP A 357 9.50 8.41 -8.89
N HIS A 358 8.99 7.95 -7.74
CA HIS A 358 9.78 7.21 -6.76
C HIS A 358 9.85 5.74 -7.20
N HIS A 359 10.78 5.46 -8.09
CA HIS A 359 10.97 4.14 -8.68
C HIS A 359 11.90 3.25 -7.84
N SER A 360 11.50 2.00 -7.65
CA SER A 360 12.36 0.97 -7.09
C SER A 360 12.26 -0.34 -7.88
N ASP A 361 13.40 -1.00 -8.07
CA ASP A 361 13.47 -2.29 -8.74
C ASP A 361 14.40 -3.24 -7.98
N LEU A 362 13.84 -4.35 -7.52
CA LEU A 362 14.56 -5.46 -6.94
C LEU A 362 14.25 -6.73 -7.72
N ASN A 363 15.26 -7.35 -8.28
CA ASN A 363 15.10 -8.62 -8.99
C ASN A 363 16.16 -9.63 -8.53
N VAL A 364 15.74 -10.57 -7.68
CA VAL A 364 16.61 -11.61 -7.11
C VAL A 364 15.98 -12.97 -7.38
N TYR A 365 16.31 -13.59 -8.51
CA TYR A 365 15.87 -14.92 -8.94
C TYR A 365 14.36 -15.21 -8.75
N VAL A 366 13.98 -15.60 -7.52
CA VAL A 366 12.62 -15.98 -7.16
C VAL A 366 11.80 -14.81 -6.60
N MET A 367 12.44 -13.70 -6.30
CA MET A 367 11.80 -12.49 -5.76
C MET A 367 11.95 -11.34 -6.76
N ARG A 368 10.86 -10.69 -7.07
CA ARG A 368 10.86 -9.42 -7.81
C ARG A 368 9.93 -8.44 -7.10
N MET A 369 10.39 -7.23 -6.97
CA MET A 369 9.58 -6.09 -6.61
C MET A 369 9.96 -4.96 -7.58
N HIS A 370 9.02 -4.54 -8.38
CA HIS A 370 9.17 -3.44 -9.32
C HIS A 370 8.03 -2.48 -9.06
N SER A 371 8.35 -1.28 -8.63
CA SER A 371 7.36 -0.29 -8.27
C SER A 371 7.70 1.09 -8.79
N HIS A 372 6.68 1.77 -9.27
CA HIS A 372 6.67 3.19 -9.59
C HIS A 372 5.63 3.85 -8.70
N GLN A 373 6.04 4.62 -7.69
CA GLN A 373 5.14 5.46 -6.92
C GLN A 373 5.24 6.88 -7.48
N VAL A 374 4.26 7.22 -8.30
CA VAL A 374 4.26 8.46 -9.05
C VAL A 374 3.48 9.53 -8.29
N HIS A 375 4.17 10.58 -7.90
CA HIS A 375 3.63 11.72 -7.18
C HIS A 375 3.19 12.80 -8.15
N GLY A 376 2.03 13.42 -7.90
CA GLY A 376 1.47 14.39 -8.80
C GLY A 376 0.48 15.35 -8.16
N LEU A 377 0.08 16.35 -8.94
CA LEU A 377 -1.03 17.25 -8.60
C LEU A 377 -2.29 16.79 -9.30
N TRP A 378 -3.35 16.63 -8.52
CA TRP A 378 -4.62 16.09 -8.98
C TRP A 378 -5.64 17.20 -9.15
N ASN A 379 -6.34 17.19 -10.31
CA ASN A 379 -7.30 18.20 -10.70
C ASN A 379 -8.55 17.54 -11.29
N GLY A 380 -9.72 18.11 -11.02
CA GLY A 380 -11.00 17.64 -11.57
C GLY A 380 -12.13 17.71 -10.57
N THR A 381 -13.04 16.73 -10.56
CA THR A 381 -14.23 16.74 -9.72
C THR A 381 -14.48 15.39 -9.06
N VAL A 382 -15.05 15.46 -7.85
CA VAL A 382 -15.54 14.32 -7.10
C VAL A 382 -16.95 14.59 -6.60
N THR A 383 -17.86 13.60 -6.71
CA THR A 383 -19.23 13.73 -6.24
C THR A 383 -19.47 12.84 -5.01
N LEU A 384 -19.89 13.42 -3.90
CA LEU A 384 -20.22 12.73 -2.67
C LEU A 384 -21.57 11.97 -2.76
N ASP A 385 -21.87 11.11 -1.77
CA ASP A 385 -23.15 10.37 -1.68
C ASP A 385 -24.37 11.32 -1.64
N SER A 386 -24.20 12.53 -1.13
CA SER A 386 -25.25 13.55 -1.09
C SER A 386 -25.52 14.22 -2.43
N GLY A 387 -24.75 13.95 -3.47
CA GLY A 387 -24.74 14.65 -4.74
C GLY A 387 -23.92 15.95 -4.75
N LYS A 388 -23.30 16.34 -3.61
CA LYS A 388 -22.39 17.48 -3.56
C LYS A 388 -21.18 17.21 -4.45
N VAL A 389 -20.91 18.12 -5.39
CA VAL A 389 -19.72 18.10 -6.24
C VAL A 389 -18.62 18.90 -5.56
N LEU A 390 -17.45 18.29 -5.41
CA LEU A 390 -16.23 18.91 -4.95
C LEU A 390 -15.34 19.21 -6.16
N GLU A 391 -14.86 20.43 -6.28
CA GLU A 391 -13.81 20.80 -7.24
C GLU A 391 -12.46 20.55 -6.56
N ILE A 392 -11.62 19.74 -7.21
CA ILE A 392 -10.27 19.41 -6.75
C ILE A 392 -9.29 20.18 -7.62
N LYS A 393 -8.42 20.94 -6.97
CA LYS A 393 -7.43 21.78 -7.64
C LYS A 393 -6.07 21.63 -6.98
N ASP A 394 -5.08 21.23 -7.78
CA ASP A 394 -3.69 21.08 -7.39
C ASP A 394 -3.49 20.28 -6.11
N PHE A 395 -4.35 19.28 -5.89
CA PHE A 395 -4.32 18.43 -4.71
C PHE A 395 -3.17 17.42 -4.82
N TYR A 396 -2.27 17.42 -3.84
CA TYR A 396 -1.18 16.47 -3.80
C TYR A 396 -1.67 15.05 -3.47
N ALA A 397 -1.31 14.09 -4.30
CA ALA A 397 -1.49 12.68 -4.07
C ALA A 397 -0.54 11.87 -4.96
N PHE A 398 -0.50 10.57 -4.75
CA PHE A 398 0.27 9.66 -5.60
C PHE A 398 -0.62 8.59 -6.24
N CYS A 399 -0.09 7.95 -7.27
CA CYS A 399 -0.57 6.67 -7.76
C CYS A 399 0.62 5.78 -8.08
N GLU A 400 0.61 4.54 -7.59
CA GLU A 400 1.66 3.58 -7.87
C GLU A 400 1.22 2.47 -8.82
N TYR A 401 2.20 1.93 -9.52
CA TYR A 401 2.13 0.67 -10.23
C TYR A 401 3.16 -0.29 -9.63
N VAL A 402 2.74 -1.51 -9.28
CA VAL A 402 3.62 -2.47 -8.64
C VAL A 402 3.48 -3.85 -9.28
N GLU A 403 4.63 -4.48 -9.56
CA GLU A 403 4.74 -5.90 -9.92
C GLU A 403 5.55 -6.61 -8.85
N ASN A 404 4.95 -7.58 -8.16
CA ASN A 404 5.63 -8.37 -7.14
C ASN A 404 5.59 -9.85 -7.45
N ARG A 405 6.72 -10.53 -7.13
CA ARG A 405 6.83 -12.00 -7.08
C ARG A 405 7.63 -12.40 -5.86
N TRP A 406 7.05 -13.17 -4.98
CA TRP A 406 7.70 -13.75 -3.80
C TRP A 406 6.92 -14.91 -3.15
#